data_37b67fc7fa5d12740a63a7b2a4c30afa
#
_entry.id   37b67fc7fa5d12740a63a7b2a4c30afa
#
_cell.length_a   1.000
_cell.length_b   1.000
_cell.length_c   1.000
_cell.angle_alpha   90.00
_cell.angle_beta   90.00
_cell.angle_gamma   90.00
#
_symmetry.space_group_name_H-M   'P 1'
#
loop_
_entity.id
_entity.type
_entity.pdbx_description
1 polymer ?
#
loop_
_entity_poly.entity_id
_entity_poly.type
_entity_poly.pdbx_seq_one_letter_code
_entity_poly.pdbx_strand_id
1 'polypeptide(L)'
;EMESRDWSSDVCSSDLPKFDPSSGQLPKSNAKPTYSKIFGDWLCEMAERDDKVIGITPAMREGSGMVEFSERFPERYFDVAIAEQHAVTFAAGLAIGGYKPVVAIYSTFLQRAYDQLIHDVAIQNLPVLFAIDRAGIVGADGQTHQGAFDLSFMRCIPNMLIMTPSDENECRQMLYTGFQAGCPAAVRYPRGNAIGVNLEPLSELPIGQSKLVRQGRQIAILNFGTLLPFALQAAEKLDATVIDMRFVKPLDKERIKEIAESHQLIVTLEENAIQGGAGSAVAEVLNAQGFAHRLL
;
A
#
# COMPACT_ATOMS: atom_id res chain seq x y z
N GLU A 1 25.76 -17.45 -24.78
CA GLU A 1 25.46 -18.30 -23.61
C GLU A 1 24.73 -17.42 -22.59
N MET A 2 23.39 -17.49 -22.57
CA MET A 2 22.61 -16.94 -21.46
C MET A 2 22.76 -17.91 -20.30
N GLU A 3 23.52 -17.55 -19.27
CA GLU A 3 23.47 -18.26 -18.00
C GLU A 3 22.04 -18.23 -17.50
N SER A 4 21.46 -19.40 -17.31
CA SER A 4 20.19 -19.55 -16.61
C SER A 4 20.40 -19.16 -15.15
N ARG A 5 20.21 -17.88 -14.83
CA ARG A 5 20.16 -17.46 -13.44
C ARG A 5 18.89 -18.02 -12.83
N ASP A 6 19.08 -18.83 -11.80
CA ASP A 6 17.97 -19.36 -11.01
C ASP A 6 17.20 -18.19 -10.37
N TRP A 7 15.95 -18.03 -10.74
CA TRP A 7 15.07 -16.98 -10.21
C TRP A 7 14.98 -16.99 -8.68
N SER A 8 15.16 -18.15 -8.06
CA SER A 8 15.14 -18.30 -6.61
C SER A 8 16.36 -17.68 -5.93
N SER A 9 17.52 -17.63 -6.61
CA SER A 9 18.75 -17.06 -6.06
C SER A 9 18.78 -15.54 -6.10
N ASP A 10 18.13 -14.90 -7.07
CA ASP A 10 18.07 -13.43 -7.18
C ASP A 10 17.12 -12.80 -6.15
N VAL A 11 16.06 -13.47 -5.76
CA VAL A 11 15.15 -13.00 -4.70
C VAL A 11 15.81 -13.08 -3.33
N CYS A 12 16.59 -14.13 -3.06
CA CYS A 12 17.31 -14.28 -1.80
C CYS A 12 18.54 -13.38 -1.66
N SER A 13 19.23 -13.05 -2.75
CA SER A 13 20.47 -12.26 -2.69
C SER A 13 20.24 -10.76 -2.47
N SER A 14 19.12 -10.23 -2.89
CA SER A 14 18.78 -8.81 -2.70
C SER A 14 18.33 -8.48 -1.28
N ASP A 15 17.85 -9.47 -0.52
CA ASP A 15 17.33 -9.30 0.83
C ASP A 15 18.38 -9.60 1.93
N LEU A 16 19.54 -10.14 1.55
CA LEU A 16 20.63 -10.36 2.50
C LEU A 16 21.26 -9.02 2.93
N PRO A 17 21.39 -8.77 4.24
CA PRO A 17 22.02 -7.55 4.72
C PRO A 17 23.50 -7.52 4.31
N LYS A 18 23.96 -6.36 3.85
CA LYS A 18 25.38 -6.14 3.55
C LYS A 18 26.20 -6.36 4.82
N PHE A 19 27.23 -7.18 4.76
CA PHE A 19 28.15 -7.39 5.86
C PHE A 19 29.53 -6.78 5.52
N ASP A 20 30.32 -6.51 6.55
CA ASP A 20 31.72 -6.10 6.36
C ASP A 20 32.56 -7.34 6.01
N PRO A 21 33.12 -7.39 4.79
CA PRO A 21 33.89 -8.57 4.36
C PRO A 21 35.15 -8.86 5.21
N SER A 22 35.67 -7.86 5.91
CA SER A 22 36.87 -7.99 6.75
C SER A 22 36.58 -8.56 8.13
N SER A 23 35.43 -8.26 8.70
CA SER A 23 35.05 -8.69 10.05
C SER A 23 33.92 -9.74 10.07
N GLY A 24 33.23 -9.96 8.95
CA GLY A 24 32.05 -10.81 8.87
C GLY A 24 30.85 -10.28 9.67
N GLN A 25 30.95 -9.07 10.21
CA GLN A 25 29.90 -8.49 11.05
C GLN A 25 28.87 -7.74 10.22
N LEU A 26 27.62 -7.86 10.59
CA LEU A 26 26.56 -7.02 10.07
C LEU A 26 26.70 -5.62 10.65
N PRO A 27 26.56 -4.55 9.83
CA PRO A 27 26.55 -3.20 10.35
C PRO A 27 25.42 -3.04 11.36
N LYS A 28 25.70 -2.47 12.53
CA LYS A 28 24.66 -2.11 13.49
C LYS A 28 23.79 -1.04 12.82
N SER A 29 22.60 -1.43 12.43
CA SER A 29 21.65 -0.54 11.79
C SER A 29 20.96 0.32 12.86
N ASN A 30 21.27 1.61 12.90
CA ASN A 30 20.41 2.62 13.51
C ASN A 30 19.32 3.07 12.53
N ALA A 31 19.04 2.26 11.49
CA ALA A 31 18.03 2.57 10.49
C ALA A 31 16.64 2.51 11.13
N LYS A 32 15.79 3.45 10.71
CA LYS A 32 14.38 3.44 11.04
C LYS A 32 13.74 2.15 10.48
N PRO A 33 12.64 1.66 11.06
CA PRO A 33 11.99 0.44 10.59
C PRO A 33 11.54 0.60 9.13
N THR A 34 11.53 -0.48 8.38
CA THR A 34 10.93 -0.51 7.04
C THR A 34 9.42 -0.61 7.13
N TYR A 35 8.71 -0.25 6.06
CA TYR A 35 7.25 -0.44 5.98
C TYR A 35 6.87 -1.93 6.10
N SER A 36 7.66 -2.84 5.53
CA SER A 36 7.48 -4.30 5.71
C SER A 36 7.56 -4.69 7.20
N LYS A 37 8.48 -4.08 7.97
CA LYS A 37 8.56 -4.32 9.43
C LYS A 37 7.34 -3.76 10.16
N ILE A 38 6.86 -2.56 9.79
CA ILE A 38 5.64 -1.97 10.36
C ILE A 38 4.42 -2.88 10.11
N PHE A 39 4.31 -3.43 8.90
CA PHE A 39 3.27 -4.40 8.57
C PHE A 39 3.41 -5.68 9.39
N GLY A 40 4.62 -6.27 9.47
CA GLY A 40 4.84 -7.50 10.22
C GLY A 40 4.52 -7.37 11.71
N ASP A 41 4.92 -6.25 12.32
CA ASP A 41 4.60 -5.94 13.72
C ASP A 41 3.09 -5.78 13.93
N TRP A 42 2.42 -5.06 13.03
CA TRP A 42 0.98 -4.91 13.04
C TRP A 42 0.26 -6.27 12.90
N LEU A 43 0.73 -7.14 12.00
CA LEU A 43 0.12 -8.47 11.79
C LEU A 43 0.24 -9.35 13.03
N CYS A 44 1.40 -9.33 13.70
CA CYS A 44 1.60 -10.03 14.97
C CYS A 44 0.69 -9.48 16.07
N GLU A 45 0.58 -8.15 16.20
CA GLU A 45 -0.32 -7.50 17.16
C GLU A 45 -1.80 -7.89 16.92
N MET A 46 -2.23 -7.96 15.65
CA MET A 46 -3.60 -8.37 15.32
C MET A 46 -3.85 -9.84 15.62
N ALA A 47 -2.87 -10.71 15.38
CA ALA A 47 -2.97 -12.13 15.68
C ALA A 47 -2.99 -12.45 17.19
N GLU A 48 -2.43 -11.58 18.02
CA GLU A 48 -2.58 -11.67 19.48
C GLU A 48 -4.00 -11.31 19.94
N ARG A 49 -4.68 -10.43 19.22
CA ARG A 49 -6.01 -9.94 19.57
C ARG A 49 -7.15 -10.78 18.99
N ASP A 50 -6.89 -11.46 17.87
CA ASP A 50 -7.91 -12.22 17.13
C ASP A 50 -7.30 -13.52 16.58
N ASP A 51 -7.83 -14.66 17.01
CA ASP A 51 -7.40 -15.99 16.62
C ASP A 51 -7.78 -16.37 15.18
N LYS A 52 -8.65 -15.59 14.53
CA LYS A 52 -9.08 -15.77 13.14
C LYS A 52 -8.15 -15.14 12.12
N VAL A 53 -7.16 -14.36 12.55
CA VAL A 53 -6.17 -13.75 11.65
C VAL A 53 -5.31 -14.83 11.01
N ILE A 54 -5.28 -14.83 9.68
CA ILE A 54 -4.47 -15.74 8.86
C ILE A 54 -3.57 -14.90 7.95
N GLY A 55 -2.26 -15.15 8.00
CA GLY A 55 -1.28 -14.52 7.12
C GLY A 55 -0.92 -15.41 5.94
N ILE A 56 -1.01 -14.88 4.72
CA ILE A 56 -0.73 -15.60 3.48
C ILE A 56 0.29 -14.83 2.66
N THR A 57 1.29 -15.50 2.10
CA THR A 57 2.24 -14.88 1.17
C THR A 57 2.66 -15.87 0.08
N PRO A 58 2.85 -15.41 -1.17
CA PRO A 58 3.40 -16.24 -2.24
C PRO A 58 4.93 -16.11 -2.28
N ALA A 59 5.64 -16.98 -1.54
CA ALA A 59 7.11 -17.10 -1.49
C ALA A 59 7.87 -15.82 -1.06
N MET A 60 7.26 -14.97 -0.22
CA MET A 60 7.88 -13.69 0.17
C MET A 60 7.90 -13.46 1.69
N ARG A 61 8.16 -14.50 2.47
CA ARG A 61 8.17 -14.44 3.93
C ARG A 61 9.07 -13.32 4.48
N GLU A 62 10.32 -13.30 4.03
CA GLU A 62 11.33 -12.33 4.47
C GLU A 62 11.02 -10.93 3.93
N GLY A 63 10.78 -10.85 2.63
CA GLY A 63 10.57 -9.57 1.95
C GLY A 63 9.31 -8.84 2.37
N SER A 64 8.27 -9.56 2.75
CA SER A 64 7.02 -8.98 3.28
C SER A 64 7.02 -8.78 4.80
N GLY A 65 8.13 -9.07 5.50
CA GLY A 65 8.23 -8.87 6.96
C GLY A 65 7.45 -9.88 7.80
N MET A 66 7.15 -11.07 7.26
CA MET A 66 6.33 -12.10 7.94
C MET A 66 7.12 -13.12 8.74
N VAL A 67 8.43 -12.96 8.90
CA VAL A 67 9.28 -13.92 9.62
C VAL A 67 8.78 -14.13 11.05
N GLU A 68 8.65 -13.07 11.83
CA GLU A 68 8.16 -13.13 13.22
C GLU A 68 6.76 -13.75 13.31
N PHE A 69 5.85 -13.39 12.41
CA PHE A 69 4.52 -13.98 12.36
C PHE A 69 4.57 -15.50 12.12
N SER A 70 5.38 -15.95 11.16
CA SER A 70 5.52 -17.38 10.85
C SER A 70 6.08 -18.21 12.00
N GLU A 71 6.95 -17.62 12.83
CA GLU A 71 7.55 -18.27 14.00
C GLU A 71 6.60 -18.30 15.20
N ARG A 72 5.86 -17.21 15.43
CA ARG A 72 4.95 -17.09 16.57
C ARG A 72 3.59 -17.75 16.34
N PHE A 73 3.13 -17.77 15.10
CA PHE A 73 1.80 -18.29 14.74
C PHE A 73 1.86 -19.26 13.55
N PRO A 74 2.66 -20.34 13.63
CA PRO A 74 2.90 -21.24 12.50
C PRO A 74 1.64 -21.88 11.92
N GLU A 75 0.61 -22.15 12.76
CA GLU A 75 -0.67 -22.71 12.32
C GLU A 75 -1.57 -21.70 11.55
N ARG A 76 -1.18 -20.43 11.56
CA ARG A 76 -1.93 -19.33 10.92
C ARG A 76 -1.12 -18.64 9.83
N TYR A 77 0.05 -19.18 9.50
CA TYR A 77 0.93 -18.71 8.44
C TYR A 77 0.92 -19.71 7.28
N PHE A 78 0.69 -19.19 6.07
CA PHE A 78 0.70 -19.98 4.84
C PHE A 78 1.57 -19.34 3.78
N ASP A 79 2.65 -20.02 3.43
CA ASP A 79 3.43 -19.73 2.23
C ASP A 79 2.95 -20.66 1.11
N VAL A 80 2.36 -20.10 0.08
CA VAL A 80 1.80 -20.86 -1.05
C VAL A 80 2.79 -21.02 -2.21
N ALA A 81 4.07 -20.78 -1.97
CA ALA A 81 5.10 -20.70 -2.99
C ALA A 81 4.79 -19.63 -4.06
N ILE A 82 5.42 -19.69 -5.24
CA ILE A 82 5.19 -18.70 -6.33
C ILE A 82 3.84 -19.04 -7.03
N ALA A 83 2.74 -18.86 -6.30
CA ALA A 83 1.39 -19.18 -6.76
C ALA A 83 0.40 -18.08 -6.32
N GLU A 84 0.55 -16.88 -6.89
CA GLU A 84 -0.19 -15.68 -6.50
C GLU A 84 -1.71 -15.87 -6.67
N GLN A 85 -2.15 -16.55 -7.74
CA GLN A 85 -3.57 -16.87 -7.95
C GLN A 85 -4.10 -17.73 -6.80
N HIS A 86 -3.33 -18.75 -6.39
CA HIS A 86 -3.71 -19.62 -5.30
C HIS A 86 -3.79 -18.85 -3.97
N ALA A 87 -2.86 -17.94 -3.70
CA ALA A 87 -2.89 -17.09 -2.51
C ALA A 87 -4.23 -16.34 -2.38
N VAL A 88 -4.70 -15.75 -3.46
CA VAL A 88 -5.93 -14.94 -3.46
C VAL A 88 -7.19 -15.81 -3.37
N THR A 89 -7.27 -16.89 -4.15
CA THR A 89 -8.41 -17.85 -4.06
C THR A 89 -8.47 -18.51 -2.69
N PHE A 90 -7.33 -18.89 -2.11
CA PHE A 90 -7.26 -19.47 -0.78
C PHE A 90 -7.74 -18.48 0.29
N ALA A 91 -7.31 -17.21 0.20
CA ALA A 91 -7.80 -16.15 1.07
C ALA A 91 -9.33 -15.97 0.97
N ALA A 92 -9.89 -16.01 -0.25
CA ALA A 92 -11.34 -15.95 -0.45
C ALA A 92 -12.06 -17.10 0.25
N GLY A 93 -11.56 -18.33 0.13
CA GLY A 93 -12.11 -19.51 0.80
C GLY A 93 -12.07 -19.38 2.33
N LEU A 94 -10.98 -18.86 2.89
CA LEU A 94 -10.84 -18.60 4.32
C LEU A 94 -11.82 -17.53 4.81
N ALA A 95 -12.00 -16.45 4.04
CA ALA A 95 -12.96 -15.40 4.36
C ALA A 95 -14.39 -15.93 4.40
N ILE A 96 -14.78 -16.79 3.44
CA ILE A 96 -16.07 -17.51 3.46
C ILE A 96 -16.21 -18.39 4.72
N GLY A 97 -15.10 -19.01 5.16
CA GLY A 97 -15.04 -19.80 6.38
C GLY A 97 -15.08 -18.98 7.68
N GLY A 98 -15.17 -17.65 7.60
CA GLY A 98 -15.24 -16.75 8.75
C GLY A 98 -13.89 -16.43 9.39
N TYR A 99 -12.77 -16.73 8.70
CA TYR A 99 -11.44 -16.26 9.04
C TYR A 99 -11.20 -14.84 8.50
N LYS A 100 -10.13 -14.22 8.96
CA LYS A 100 -9.70 -12.87 8.56
C LYS A 100 -8.35 -12.94 7.84
N PRO A 101 -8.35 -13.27 6.55
CA PRO A 101 -7.12 -13.43 5.78
C PRO A 101 -6.47 -12.09 5.45
N VAL A 102 -5.15 -12.06 5.61
CA VAL A 102 -4.26 -10.97 5.20
C VAL A 102 -3.29 -11.52 4.17
N VAL A 103 -3.35 -11.02 2.95
CA VAL A 103 -2.46 -11.42 1.84
C VAL A 103 -1.34 -10.40 1.74
N ALA A 104 -0.11 -10.80 2.10
CA ALA A 104 1.08 -9.99 1.93
C ALA A 104 1.73 -10.31 0.58
N ILE A 105 1.67 -9.36 -0.34
CA ILE A 105 2.10 -9.54 -1.72
C ILE A 105 2.74 -8.27 -2.27
N TYR A 106 3.72 -8.41 -3.18
CA TYR A 106 4.28 -7.25 -3.87
C TYR A 106 3.30 -6.73 -4.94
N SER A 107 3.29 -5.41 -5.11
CA SER A 107 2.44 -4.74 -6.09
C SER A 107 2.52 -5.37 -7.49
N THR A 108 3.74 -5.59 -8.00
CA THR A 108 3.95 -6.19 -9.32
C THR A 108 3.45 -7.64 -9.41
N PHE A 109 3.51 -8.41 -8.32
CA PHE A 109 3.10 -9.82 -8.35
C PHE A 109 1.59 -10.01 -8.19
N LEU A 110 0.89 -9.05 -7.61
CA LEU A 110 -0.58 -9.07 -7.56
C LEU A 110 -1.20 -9.08 -8.97
N GLN A 111 -0.49 -8.60 -10.00
CA GLN A 111 -0.94 -8.67 -11.39
C GLN A 111 -1.25 -10.09 -11.85
N ARG A 112 -0.53 -11.11 -11.33
CA ARG A 112 -0.77 -12.52 -11.68
C ARG A 112 -2.07 -13.07 -11.09
N ALA A 113 -2.60 -12.44 -10.04
CA ALA A 113 -3.82 -12.83 -9.37
C ALA A 113 -4.98 -11.84 -9.61
N TYR A 114 -4.90 -11.07 -10.69
CA TYR A 114 -5.88 -10.03 -11.00
C TYR A 114 -7.30 -10.60 -11.22
N ASP A 115 -7.41 -11.71 -11.93
CA ASP A 115 -8.68 -12.41 -12.13
C ASP A 115 -9.27 -12.88 -10.79
N GLN A 116 -8.48 -13.52 -9.93
CA GLN A 116 -8.91 -14.01 -8.62
C GLN A 116 -9.28 -12.86 -7.68
N LEU A 117 -8.56 -11.74 -7.75
CA LEU A 117 -8.92 -10.54 -7.00
C LEU A 117 -10.32 -10.04 -7.36
N ILE A 118 -10.65 -10.03 -8.67
CA ILE A 118 -11.97 -9.63 -9.16
C ILE A 118 -13.01 -10.68 -8.82
N HIS A 119 -12.82 -11.91 -9.34
CA HIS A 119 -13.84 -12.95 -9.34
C HIS A 119 -14.04 -13.58 -7.97
N ASP A 120 -12.95 -13.95 -7.29
CA ASP A 120 -13.05 -14.72 -6.06
C ASP A 120 -13.27 -13.83 -4.83
N VAL A 121 -12.75 -12.59 -4.85
CA VAL A 121 -12.79 -11.71 -3.69
C VAL A 121 -13.76 -10.53 -3.88
N ALA A 122 -13.53 -9.68 -4.88
CA ALA A 122 -14.20 -8.38 -4.94
C ALA A 122 -15.67 -8.47 -5.34
N ILE A 123 -16.04 -9.30 -6.33
CA ILE A 123 -17.44 -9.49 -6.74
C ILE A 123 -18.26 -10.10 -5.59
N GLN A 124 -17.66 -10.97 -4.80
CA GLN A 124 -18.30 -11.59 -3.65
C GLN A 124 -18.28 -10.70 -2.40
N ASN A 125 -17.62 -9.54 -2.47
CA ASN A 125 -17.44 -8.60 -1.37
C ASN A 125 -16.84 -9.24 -0.10
N LEU A 126 -15.84 -10.11 -0.26
CA LEU A 126 -15.22 -10.84 0.85
C LEU A 126 -14.20 -9.96 1.59
N PRO A 127 -14.17 -10.00 2.94
CA PRO A 127 -13.25 -9.19 3.76
C PRO A 127 -11.83 -9.77 3.75
N VAL A 128 -11.13 -9.59 2.64
CA VAL A 128 -9.71 -9.92 2.47
C VAL A 128 -8.90 -8.64 2.53
N LEU A 129 -7.89 -8.58 3.39
CA LEU A 129 -6.94 -7.46 3.44
C LEU A 129 -5.71 -7.80 2.60
N PHE A 130 -5.42 -6.95 1.61
CA PHE A 130 -4.21 -6.99 0.80
C PHE A 130 -3.20 -5.99 1.35
N ALA A 131 -2.11 -6.49 1.93
CA ALA A 131 -0.95 -5.70 2.31
C ALA A 131 0.02 -5.69 1.12
N ILE A 132 -0.03 -4.61 0.33
CA ILE A 132 0.67 -4.50 -0.94
C ILE A 132 2.01 -3.79 -0.71
N ASP A 133 3.06 -4.58 -0.63
CA ASP A 133 4.43 -4.10 -0.50
C ASP A 133 5.04 -3.73 -1.86
N ARG A 134 6.13 -3.00 -1.88
CA ARG A 134 6.83 -2.55 -3.11
C ARG A 134 5.91 -1.77 -4.06
N ALA A 135 5.00 -0.97 -3.52
CA ALA A 135 4.22 -0.05 -4.33
C ALA A 135 5.08 1.14 -4.79
N GLY A 136 4.86 1.61 -6.02
CA GLY A 136 5.63 2.72 -6.59
C GLY A 136 6.99 2.29 -7.14
N ILE A 137 7.96 3.20 -7.06
CA ILE A 137 9.32 3.01 -7.57
C ILE A 137 10.17 2.28 -6.52
N VAL A 138 10.74 1.13 -6.88
CA VAL A 138 11.44 0.25 -5.93
C VAL A 138 12.97 0.28 -6.04
N GLY A 139 13.53 1.01 -7.00
CA GLY A 139 14.98 1.20 -7.12
C GLY A 139 15.76 -0.10 -7.35
N ALA A 140 16.48 -0.56 -6.33
CA ALA A 140 17.44 -1.68 -6.44
C ALA A 140 16.81 -3.03 -6.80
N ASP A 141 15.52 -3.25 -6.58
CA ASP A 141 14.83 -4.48 -6.98
C ASP A 141 14.65 -4.59 -8.50
N GLY A 142 14.93 -3.52 -9.23
CA GLY A 142 14.96 -3.49 -10.67
C GLY A 142 13.60 -3.33 -11.34
N GLN A 143 13.62 -3.35 -12.68
CA GLN A 143 12.47 -3.01 -13.51
C GLN A 143 11.28 -3.98 -13.37
N THR A 144 11.54 -5.25 -13.04
CA THR A 144 10.51 -6.28 -12.91
C THR A 144 9.71 -6.18 -11.61
N HIS A 145 10.17 -5.36 -10.65
CA HIS A 145 9.58 -5.20 -9.33
C HIS A 145 8.86 -3.85 -9.15
N GLN A 146 8.83 -2.99 -10.19
CA GLN A 146 8.17 -1.69 -10.10
C GLN A 146 6.66 -1.85 -9.87
N GLY A 147 6.16 -1.20 -8.80
CA GLY A 147 4.75 -1.24 -8.41
C GLY A 147 3.95 -0.05 -8.94
N ALA A 148 3.99 0.19 -10.25
CA ALA A 148 3.45 1.40 -10.86
C ALA A 148 2.06 1.23 -11.48
N PHE A 149 1.38 0.09 -11.30
CA PHE A 149 0.11 -0.20 -12.00
C PHE A 149 -1.04 -0.59 -11.06
N ASP A 150 -0.76 -0.87 -9.81
CA ASP A 150 -1.72 -1.42 -8.86
C ASP A 150 -2.93 -0.49 -8.62
N LEU A 151 -2.73 0.83 -8.49
CA LEU A 151 -3.85 1.76 -8.38
C LEU A 151 -4.72 1.72 -9.64
N SER A 152 -4.10 1.70 -10.81
CA SER A 152 -4.82 1.72 -12.09
C SER A 152 -5.70 0.48 -12.27
N PHE A 153 -5.20 -0.72 -11.98
CA PHE A 153 -5.97 -1.93 -12.19
C PHE A 153 -6.94 -2.24 -11.03
N MET A 154 -6.66 -1.81 -9.80
CA MET A 154 -7.57 -2.04 -8.67
C MET A 154 -8.71 -1.03 -8.62
N ARG A 155 -8.51 0.19 -9.09
CA ARG A 155 -9.49 1.28 -8.94
C ARG A 155 -10.82 1.00 -9.65
N CYS A 156 -10.81 0.30 -10.77
CA CYS A 156 -12.03 -0.06 -11.50
C CYS A 156 -12.80 -1.23 -10.87
N ILE A 157 -12.18 -2.01 -9.96
CA ILE A 157 -12.80 -3.19 -9.35
C ILE A 157 -13.88 -2.75 -8.33
N PRO A 158 -15.09 -3.31 -8.36
CA PRO A 158 -16.14 -2.97 -7.39
C PRO A 158 -15.76 -3.38 -5.96
N ASN A 159 -16.39 -2.76 -4.97
CA ASN A 159 -16.26 -3.05 -3.54
C ASN A 159 -14.87 -2.86 -2.91
N MET A 160 -13.83 -2.60 -3.70
CA MET A 160 -12.48 -2.41 -3.20
C MET A 160 -12.34 -1.11 -2.40
N LEU A 161 -11.79 -1.20 -1.19
CA LEU A 161 -11.24 -0.09 -0.43
C LEU A 161 -9.74 0.02 -0.75
N ILE A 162 -9.26 1.19 -1.23
CA ILE A 162 -7.86 1.37 -1.64
C ILE A 162 -7.25 2.54 -0.88
N MET A 163 -6.20 2.27 -0.11
CA MET A 163 -5.55 3.20 0.80
C MET A 163 -4.07 3.37 0.50
N THR A 164 -3.58 4.60 0.65
CA THR A 164 -2.21 5.01 0.35
C THR A 164 -1.63 5.80 1.52
N PRO A 165 -0.98 5.15 2.49
CA PRO A 165 -0.45 5.81 3.66
C PRO A 165 0.69 6.77 3.30
N SER A 166 0.74 7.92 3.97
CA SER A 166 1.79 8.92 3.82
C SER A 166 3.00 8.68 4.73
N ASP A 167 2.82 7.95 5.81
CA ASP A 167 3.86 7.57 6.77
C ASP A 167 3.55 6.23 7.44
N GLU A 168 4.43 5.78 8.34
CA GLU A 168 4.31 4.51 9.04
C GLU A 168 3.12 4.47 10.02
N ASN A 169 2.74 5.58 10.62
CA ASN A 169 1.57 5.63 11.50
C ASN A 169 0.29 5.53 10.67
N GLU A 170 0.17 6.30 9.57
CA GLU A 170 -0.94 6.17 8.63
C GLU A 170 -1.03 4.74 8.05
N CYS A 171 0.13 4.11 7.76
CA CYS A 171 0.17 2.72 7.30
C CYS A 171 -0.47 1.76 8.31
N ARG A 172 -0.07 1.87 9.57
CA ARG A 172 -0.59 1.05 10.66
C ARG A 172 -2.09 1.27 10.91
N GLN A 173 -2.56 2.53 10.85
CA GLN A 173 -3.97 2.87 11.01
C GLN A 173 -4.81 2.39 9.81
N MET A 174 -4.27 2.50 8.57
CA MET A 174 -4.94 2.01 7.36
C MET A 174 -5.04 0.49 7.30
N LEU A 175 -3.99 -0.23 7.73
CA LEU A 175 -4.06 -1.69 7.88
C LEU A 175 -5.17 -2.08 8.85
N TYR A 176 -5.26 -1.40 10.00
CA TYR A 176 -6.33 -1.62 10.97
C TYR A 176 -7.72 -1.27 10.41
N THR A 177 -7.84 -0.13 9.73
CA THR A 177 -9.09 0.30 9.08
C THR A 177 -9.56 -0.72 8.03
N GLY A 178 -8.65 -1.17 7.15
CA GLY A 178 -8.95 -2.18 6.14
C GLY A 178 -9.34 -3.53 6.74
N PHE A 179 -8.70 -3.92 7.83
CA PHE A 179 -9.03 -5.15 8.57
C PHE A 179 -10.43 -5.12 9.20
N GLN A 180 -10.91 -3.95 9.61
CA GLN A 180 -12.23 -3.76 10.22
C GLN A 180 -13.33 -3.44 9.19
N ALA A 181 -12.98 -3.07 7.96
CA ALA A 181 -13.92 -2.54 6.97
C ALA A 181 -15.02 -3.52 6.51
N GLY A 182 -14.84 -4.83 6.72
CA GLY A 182 -15.83 -5.84 6.30
C GLY A 182 -16.00 -5.99 4.78
N CYS A 183 -15.08 -5.46 3.99
CA CYS A 183 -15.04 -5.54 2.54
C CYS A 183 -13.59 -5.78 2.07
N PRO A 184 -13.36 -6.09 0.77
CA PRO A 184 -12.00 -6.21 0.25
C PRO A 184 -11.25 -4.88 0.38
N ALA A 185 -10.08 -4.93 1.01
CA ALA A 185 -9.29 -3.72 1.29
C ALA A 185 -7.83 -3.91 0.85
N ALA A 186 -7.23 -2.86 0.32
CA ALA A 186 -5.83 -2.80 -0.07
C ALA A 186 -5.13 -1.61 0.59
N VAL A 187 -4.02 -1.87 1.27
CA VAL A 187 -3.08 -0.85 1.75
C VAL A 187 -1.78 -1.03 1.00
N ARG A 188 -1.41 -0.02 0.21
CA ARG A 188 -0.18 -0.07 -0.59
C ARG A 188 0.90 0.83 0.00
N TYR A 189 2.07 0.27 0.23
CA TYR A 189 3.22 0.97 0.82
C TYR A 189 4.52 0.64 0.08
N PRO A 190 5.53 1.55 0.13
CA PRO A 190 6.73 1.42 -0.67
C PRO A 190 7.74 0.44 -0.04
N ARG A 191 8.70 0.00 -0.86
CA ARG A 191 9.97 -0.49 -0.36
C ARG A 191 10.77 0.68 0.20
N GLY A 192 10.91 0.76 1.51
CA GLY A 192 11.65 1.87 2.11
C GLY A 192 11.57 1.90 3.63
N ASN A 193 12.35 2.81 4.20
CA ASN A 193 12.33 3.08 5.62
C ASN A 193 11.24 4.10 5.96
N ALA A 194 10.67 3.94 7.12
CA ALA A 194 9.80 4.90 7.76
C ALA A 194 10.49 6.26 7.98
N ILE A 195 9.73 7.32 8.07
CA ILE A 195 10.27 8.67 8.31
C ILE A 195 10.53 8.97 9.79
N GLY A 196 10.01 8.13 10.71
CA GLY A 196 10.24 8.18 12.15
C GLY A 196 9.20 9.00 12.91
N VAL A 197 7.92 8.93 12.47
CA VAL A 197 6.81 9.50 13.24
C VAL A 197 6.46 8.60 14.44
N ASN A 198 5.85 9.20 15.46
CA ASN A 198 5.35 8.44 16.59
C ASN A 198 4.16 7.57 16.17
N LEU A 199 4.19 6.30 16.56
CA LEU A 199 3.06 5.39 16.36
C LEU A 199 2.01 5.66 17.44
N GLU A 200 0.79 5.91 17.00
CA GLU A 200 -0.36 6.11 17.87
C GLU A 200 -1.08 4.78 18.15
N PRO A 201 -1.91 4.70 19.20
CA PRO A 201 -2.80 3.55 19.41
C PRO A 201 -3.65 3.28 18.16
N LEU A 202 -3.95 2.00 17.89
CA LEU A 202 -4.78 1.61 16.74
C LEU A 202 -6.16 2.27 16.80
N SER A 203 -6.52 2.93 15.71
CA SER A 203 -7.84 3.53 15.51
C SER A 203 -8.25 3.43 14.04
N GLU A 204 -9.55 3.35 13.81
CA GLU A 204 -10.08 3.38 12.45
C GLU A 204 -10.03 4.81 11.91
N LEU A 205 -9.54 4.95 10.67
CA LEU A 205 -9.62 6.21 9.95
C LEU A 205 -11.01 6.36 9.32
N PRO A 206 -11.55 7.57 9.28
CA PRO A 206 -12.81 7.81 8.56
C PRO A 206 -12.63 7.51 7.07
N ILE A 207 -13.29 6.45 6.59
CA ILE A 207 -13.15 5.98 5.21
C ILE A 207 -13.57 7.07 4.22
N GLY A 208 -12.72 7.32 3.22
CA GLY A 208 -12.96 8.31 2.17
C GLY A 208 -12.74 9.76 2.62
N GLN A 209 -12.13 10.00 3.78
CA GLN A 209 -11.80 11.34 4.25
C GLN A 209 -10.30 11.63 4.14
N SER A 210 -9.99 12.73 3.50
CA SER A 210 -8.65 13.28 3.38
C SER A 210 -8.26 14.11 4.61
N LYS A 211 -6.97 14.46 4.70
CA LYS A 211 -6.42 15.31 5.77
C LYS A 211 -5.79 16.56 5.16
N LEU A 212 -6.24 17.74 5.60
CA LEU A 212 -5.54 18.99 5.30
C LEU A 212 -4.24 19.02 6.11
N VAL A 213 -3.11 19.06 5.42
CA VAL A 213 -1.78 19.06 6.05
C VAL A 213 -1.17 20.47 6.09
N ARG A 214 -1.36 21.24 5.02
CA ARG A 214 -0.92 22.63 4.91
C ARG A 214 -1.96 23.46 4.16
N GLN A 215 -2.25 24.66 4.67
CA GLN A 215 -3.06 25.65 3.96
C GLN A 215 -2.15 26.58 3.15
N GLY A 216 -2.49 26.79 1.90
CA GLY A 216 -1.87 27.75 0.97
C GLY A 216 -2.94 28.56 0.23
N ARG A 217 -2.62 29.08 -0.98
CA ARG A 217 -3.53 30.04 -1.64
C ARG A 217 -4.09 29.56 -2.98
N GLN A 218 -3.25 29.48 -4.02
CA GLN A 218 -3.72 29.31 -5.41
C GLN A 218 -3.52 27.90 -5.96
N ILE A 219 -2.57 27.18 -5.41
CA ILE A 219 -2.17 25.83 -5.85
C ILE A 219 -2.56 24.84 -4.75
N ALA A 220 -3.16 23.73 -5.12
CA ALA A 220 -3.39 22.61 -4.23
C ALA A 220 -2.66 21.37 -4.72
N ILE A 221 -1.93 20.71 -3.82
CA ILE A 221 -1.27 19.43 -4.06
C ILE A 221 -2.06 18.34 -3.34
N LEU A 222 -2.65 17.44 -4.12
CA LEU A 222 -3.37 16.26 -3.64
C LEU A 222 -2.40 15.08 -3.64
N ASN A 223 -1.91 14.73 -2.47
CA ASN A 223 -0.90 13.69 -2.29
C ASN A 223 -1.54 12.33 -2.00
N PHE A 224 -1.03 11.30 -2.68
CA PHE A 224 -1.42 9.90 -2.48
C PHE A 224 -0.19 9.06 -2.11
N GLY A 225 0.01 8.84 -0.81
CA GLY A 225 1.09 8.00 -0.31
C GLY A 225 2.31 8.76 0.21
N THR A 226 3.45 8.11 0.19
CA THR A 226 4.67 8.50 0.91
C THR A 226 5.44 9.68 0.31
N LEU A 227 4.95 10.29 -0.77
CA LEU A 227 5.54 11.50 -1.35
C LEU A 227 5.19 12.79 -0.57
N LEU A 228 4.40 12.69 0.51
CA LEU A 228 3.97 13.82 1.34
C LEU A 228 5.11 14.76 1.78
N PRO A 229 6.28 14.29 2.23
CA PRO A 229 7.38 15.20 2.60
C PRO A 229 7.86 16.05 1.43
N PHE A 230 7.90 15.51 0.21
CA PHE A 230 8.28 16.26 -1.00
C PHE A 230 7.20 17.26 -1.41
N ALA A 231 5.91 16.88 -1.27
CA ALA A 231 4.79 17.77 -1.46
C ALA A 231 4.88 19.00 -0.53
N LEU A 232 5.21 18.80 0.74
CA LEU A 232 5.38 19.87 1.73
C LEU A 232 6.54 20.79 1.38
N GLN A 233 7.71 20.23 0.98
CA GLN A 233 8.85 21.04 0.54
C GLN A 233 8.54 21.90 -0.69
N ALA A 234 7.80 21.36 -1.65
CA ALA A 234 7.34 22.11 -2.81
C ALA A 234 6.32 23.19 -2.41
N ALA A 235 5.41 22.86 -1.51
CA ALA A 235 4.36 23.76 -1.04
C ALA A 235 4.90 24.97 -0.27
N GLU A 236 6.00 24.82 0.47
CA GLU A 236 6.68 25.96 1.12
C GLU A 236 7.14 27.01 0.10
N LYS A 237 7.67 26.57 -1.04
CA LYS A 237 8.16 27.46 -2.11
C LYS A 237 7.04 28.08 -2.93
N LEU A 238 5.94 27.35 -3.11
CA LEU A 238 4.83 27.72 -3.99
C LEU A 238 3.65 28.34 -3.24
N ASP A 239 3.70 28.45 -1.93
CA ASP A 239 2.58 28.77 -1.05
C ASP A 239 1.33 27.92 -1.38
N ALA A 240 1.54 26.60 -1.58
CA ALA A 240 0.49 25.68 -1.97
C ALA A 240 -0.21 25.05 -0.76
N THR A 241 -1.49 24.74 -0.92
CA THR A 241 -2.26 23.86 -0.03
C THR A 241 -1.80 22.42 -0.24
N VAL A 242 -1.64 21.62 0.82
CA VAL A 242 -1.32 20.18 0.72
C VAL A 242 -2.41 19.38 1.42
N ILE A 243 -2.99 18.46 0.68
CA ILE A 243 -3.98 17.50 1.16
C ILE A 243 -3.37 16.09 1.07
N ASP A 244 -3.32 15.40 2.19
CA ASP A 244 -3.10 13.95 2.19
C ASP A 244 -4.42 13.26 1.91
N MET A 245 -4.55 12.69 0.71
CA MET A 245 -5.81 12.12 0.24
C MET A 245 -6.14 10.79 0.90
N ARG A 246 -5.15 10.07 1.43
CA ARG A 246 -5.31 8.81 2.16
C ARG A 246 -5.97 7.69 1.36
N PHE A 247 -7.10 7.98 0.70
CA PHE A 247 -7.94 7.02 0.00
C PHE A 247 -7.99 7.33 -1.50
N VAL A 248 -7.67 6.33 -2.31
CA VAL A 248 -7.89 6.38 -3.75
C VAL A 248 -9.32 5.93 -4.07
N LYS A 249 -9.85 5.03 -3.23
CA LYS A 249 -11.23 4.55 -3.33
C LYS A 249 -11.77 4.17 -1.94
N PRO A 250 -12.86 4.81 -1.49
CA PRO A 250 -13.51 5.96 -2.13
C PRO A 250 -12.66 7.24 -2.01
N LEU A 251 -12.76 8.11 -3.01
CA LEU A 251 -12.17 9.46 -2.95
C LEU A 251 -12.99 10.40 -2.05
N ASP A 252 -12.31 11.34 -1.40
CA ASP A 252 -12.91 12.48 -0.72
C ASP A 252 -13.41 13.52 -1.75
N LYS A 253 -14.60 13.29 -2.29
CA LYS A 253 -15.20 14.13 -3.34
C LYS A 253 -15.53 15.52 -2.83
N GLU A 254 -15.92 15.65 -1.57
CA GLU A 254 -16.24 16.95 -0.97
C GLU A 254 -14.98 17.81 -0.84
N ARG A 255 -13.87 17.21 -0.40
CA ARG A 255 -12.57 17.90 -0.37
C ARG A 255 -12.11 18.33 -1.75
N ILE A 256 -12.25 17.49 -2.77
CA ILE A 256 -11.89 17.82 -4.15
C ILE A 256 -12.73 19.00 -4.63
N LYS A 257 -14.04 19.05 -4.31
CA LYS A 257 -14.92 20.15 -4.63
C LYS A 257 -14.49 21.45 -3.95
N GLU A 258 -14.25 21.44 -2.64
CA GLU A 258 -13.77 22.60 -1.89
C GLU A 258 -12.47 23.18 -2.50
N ILE A 259 -11.54 22.30 -2.88
CA ILE A 259 -10.29 22.69 -3.53
C ILE A 259 -10.56 23.30 -4.92
N ALA A 260 -11.44 22.70 -5.69
CA ALA A 260 -11.78 23.19 -7.02
C ALA A 260 -12.45 24.57 -7.00
N GLU A 261 -13.23 24.88 -5.98
CA GLU A 261 -13.88 26.20 -5.80
C GLU A 261 -12.90 27.29 -5.34
N SER A 262 -11.81 26.93 -4.68
CA SER A 262 -10.91 27.86 -4.00
C SER A 262 -9.51 28.00 -4.62
N HIS A 263 -9.08 27.09 -5.50
CA HIS A 263 -7.73 27.06 -6.07
C HIS A 263 -7.76 27.13 -7.60
N GLN A 264 -6.72 27.69 -8.20
CA GLN A 264 -6.60 27.86 -9.66
C GLN A 264 -5.93 26.67 -10.35
N LEU A 265 -5.07 25.96 -9.61
CA LEU A 265 -4.32 24.80 -10.10
C LEU A 265 -4.39 23.67 -9.08
N ILE A 266 -4.71 22.49 -9.56
CA ILE A 266 -4.67 21.25 -8.78
C ILE A 266 -3.53 20.40 -9.33
N VAL A 267 -2.69 19.91 -8.44
CA VAL A 267 -1.58 18.98 -8.75
C VAL A 267 -1.86 17.69 -8.01
N THR A 268 -1.81 16.57 -8.71
CA THR A 268 -1.88 15.24 -8.09
C THR A 268 -0.48 14.62 -8.01
N LEU A 269 -0.16 14.02 -6.87
CA LEU A 269 1.15 13.42 -6.63
C LEU A 269 0.97 11.97 -6.20
N GLU A 270 1.41 11.04 -7.05
CA GLU A 270 1.31 9.60 -6.83
C GLU A 270 2.49 8.84 -7.46
N GLU A 271 2.85 7.68 -6.93
CA GLU A 271 3.80 6.75 -7.54
C GLU A 271 3.05 5.65 -8.30
N ASN A 272 2.41 6.02 -9.42
CA ASN A 272 1.66 5.11 -10.28
C ASN A 272 1.66 5.64 -11.74
N ALA A 273 1.26 4.81 -12.68
CA ALA A 273 1.01 5.26 -14.04
C ALA A 273 -0.10 6.32 -14.07
N ILE A 274 0.03 7.33 -14.93
CA ILE A 274 -0.97 8.40 -15.08
C ILE A 274 -2.33 7.81 -15.47
N GLN A 275 -2.32 6.85 -16.42
CA GLN A 275 -3.54 6.23 -16.93
C GLN A 275 -4.23 5.37 -15.87
N GLY A 276 -5.43 5.78 -15.49
CA GLY A 276 -6.24 5.08 -14.50
C GLY A 276 -5.78 5.23 -13.06
N GLY A 277 -4.72 6.00 -12.78
CA GLY A 277 -4.22 6.25 -11.43
C GLY A 277 -5.12 7.16 -10.59
N ALA A 278 -4.61 7.62 -9.44
CA ALA A 278 -5.34 8.48 -8.52
C ALA A 278 -5.61 9.86 -9.13
N GLY A 279 -4.68 10.42 -9.89
CA GLY A 279 -4.90 11.66 -10.64
C GLY A 279 -6.02 11.55 -11.67
N SER A 280 -6.13 10.40 -12.36
CA SER A 280 -7.27 10.12 -13.26
C SER A 280 -8.59 10.11 -12.49
N ALA A 281 -8.62 9.55 -11.27
CA ALA A 281 -9.82 9.57 -10.43
C ALA A 281 -10.22 10.98 -9.99
N VAL A 282 -9.26 11.84 -9.68
CA VAL A 282 -9.51 13.25 -9.38
C VAL A 282 -10.11 13.97 -10.61
N ALA A 283 -9.54 13.74 -11.81
CA ALA A 283 -10.06 14.28 -13.05
C ALA A 283 -11.51 13.85 -13.32
N GLU A 284 -11.85 12.60 -13.09
CA GLU A 284 -13.22 12.08 -13.21
C GLU A 284 -14.19 12.78 -12.26
N VAL A 285 -13.79 13.01 -11.00
CA VAL A 285 -14.62 13.75 -10.03
C VAL A 285 -14.82 15.19 -10.46
N LEU A 286 -13.76 15.89 -10.87
CA LEU A 286 -13.84 17.28 -11.36
C LEU A 286 -14.77 17.40 -12.57
N ASN A 287 -14.63 16.52 -13.56
CA ASN A 287 -15.48 16.49 -14.74
C ASN A 287 -16.95 16.21 -14.39
N ALA A 288 -17.20 15.23 -13.52
CA ALA A 288 -18.56 14.87 -13.10
C ALA A 288 -19.28 16.03 -12.35
N GLN A 289 -18.51 16.88 -11.67
CA GLN A 289 -19.00 18.07 -10.95
C GLN A 289 -19.02 19.36 -11.81
N GLY A 290 -18.59 19.28 -13.07
CA GLY A 290 -18.61 20.41 -14.02
C GLY A 290 -17.47 21.42 -13.81
N PHE A 291 -16.40 21.06 -13.10
CA PHE A 291 -15.25 21.94 -12.92
C PHE A 291 -14.27 21.83 -14.10
N ALA A 292 -13.98 22.98 -14.75
CA ALA A 292 -12.92 23.10 -15.75
C ALA A 292 -11.62 23.55 -15.06
N HIS A 293 -10.83 22.59 -14.55
CA HIS A 293 -9.59 22.88 -13.82
C HIS A 293 -8.35 22.53 -14.62
N ARG A 294 -7.26 23.27 -14.38
CA ARG A 294 -5.91 22.81 -14.70
C ARG A 294 -5.51 21.75 -13.69
N LEU A 295 -5.37 20.52 -14.18
CA LEU A 295 -4.87 19.38 -13.42
C LEU A 295 -3.50 18.99 -13.98
N LEU A 296 -2.52 18.84 -13.10
CA LEU A 296 -1.17 18.31 -13.39
C LEU A 296 -0.93 17.02 -12.62
#